data_5c0ac27ba91145238233a944b6eb24ef
#
_entry.id   5c0ac27ba91145238233a944b6eb24ef
#
_cell.length_a   1.000
_cell.length_b   1.000
_cell.length_c   1.000
_cell.angle_alpha   90.00
_cell.angle_beta   90.00
_cell.angle_gamma   90.00
#
_symmetry.space_group_name_H-M   'P 1'
#
loop_
_entity.id
_entity.type
_entity.pdbx_description
1 polymer ?
#
loop_
_entity_poly.entity_id
_entity_poly.type
_entity_poly.pdbx_seq_one_letter_code
_entity_poly.pdbx_strand_id
1 'polypeptide(L)'
;MQFKKTAPPRIFNVGADDSKLELSHVMDVALGHDEQITLKSEKGGEFDICRKSWGYYATPSINHRLKHFGYKTCLVESSGRRYVHLVERDQIGIYLKYLIDQDMKIISWLDEDEIKFENIKG
;
A
#
# COMPACT_ATOMS: atom_id res chain seq x y z
N MET A 1 -1.53 -20.43 -10.62
CA MET A 1 -1.41 -19.76 -9.32
C MET A 1 -1.23 -20.78 -8.22
N GLN A 2 -0.34 -20.48 -7.30
CA GLN A 2 -0.18 -21.28 -6.08
C GLN A 2 -0.25 -20.34 -4.89
N PHE A 3 -0.86 -20.81 -3.81
CA PHE A 3 -0.83 -20.07 -2.56
C PHE A 3 -0.55 -21.02 -1.39
N LYS A 4 0.05 -20.46 -0.36
CA LYS A 4 0.34 -21.19 0.87
C LYS A 4 -0.10 -20.35 2.05
N LYS A 5 -1.05 -20.87 2.83
CA LYS A 5 -1.43 -20.27 4.10
C LYS A 5 -0.36 -20.56 5.13
N THR A 6 -0.02 -19.56 5.91
CA THR A 6 0.88 -19.71 7.05
C THR A 6 0.02 -19.96 8.29
N ALA A 7 -0.01 -21.21 8.78
CA ALA A 7 -0.83 -21.61 9.92
C ALA A 7 0.03 -22.34 10.95
N PRO A 8 0.26 -21.76 12.16
CA PRO A 8 -0.23 -20.44 12.58
C PRO A 8 0.44 -19.32 11.80
N PRO A 9 -0.16 -18.11 11.74
CA PRO A 9 0.45 -16.98 11.07
C PRO A 9 1.82 -16.66 11.67
N ARG A 10 2.74 -16.21 10.81
CA ARG A 10 4.05 -15.76 11.26
C ARG A 10 3.92 -14.33 11.79
N ILE A 11 4.40 -14.10 13.01
CA ILE A 11 4.25 -12.83 13.69
C ILE A 11 5.54 -12.03 13.59
N PHE A 12 5.42 -10.75 13.25
CA PHE A 12 6.55 -9.81 13.20
C PHE A 12 6.24 -8.58 14.03
N ASN A 13 7.28 -8.03 14.64
CA ASN A 13 7.23 -6.68 15.19
C ASN A 13 7.94 -5.74 14.24
N VAL A 14 7.24 -4.73 13.76
CA VAL A 14 7.74 -3.76 12.78
C VAL A 14 7.42 -2.34 13.23
N GLY A 15 8.10 -1.38 12.63
CA GLY A 15 7.84 0.03 12.86
C GLY A 15 8.92 0.71 13.69
N ALA A 16 8.70 1.99 14.01
CA ALA A 16 9.62 2.81 14.79
C ALA A 16 9.79 2.25 16.20
N ASP A 17 10.97 2.49 16.82
CA ASP A 17 11.34 1.88 18.09
C ASP A 17 10.31 2.13 19.20
N ASP A 18 9.72 3.33 19.24
CA ASP A 18 8.74 3.70 20.27
C ASP A 18 7.31 3.36 19.87
N SER A 19 7.09 2.83 18.68
CA SER A 19 5.75 2.55 18.13
C SER A 19 5.73 1.25 17.36
N LYS A 20 6.24 0.17 17.97
CA LYS A 20 6.24 -1.15 17.34
C LYS A 20 4.83 -1.67 17.14
N LEU A 21 4.62 -2.24 15.97
CA LEU A 21 3.36 -2.87 15.57
C LEU A 21 3.58 -4.34 15.31
N GLU A 22 2.61 -5.15 15.66
CA GLU A 22 2.64 -6.58 15.41
C GLU A 22 1.89 -6.87 14.11
N LEU A 23 2.55 -7.57 13.19
CA LEU A 23 1.94 -8.03 11.94
C LEU A 23 1.87 -9.54 11.91
N SER A 24 0.76 -10.06 11.40
CA SER A 24 0.56 -11.47 11.15
C SER A 24 0.68 -11.74 9.67
N HIS A 25 1.69 -12.50 9.27
CA HIS A 25 1.85 -12.94 7.89
C HIS A 25 1.03 -14.21 7.67
N VAL A 26 -0.02 -14.10 6.88
CA VAL A 26 -1.03 -15.16 6.78
C VAL A 26 -0.95 -16.00 5.51
N MET A 27 -0.30 -15.50 4.44
CA MET A 27 -0.32 -16.20 3.16
C MET A 27 0.78 -15.73 2.22
N ASP A 28 1.32 -16.68 1.47
CA ASP A 28 2.15 -16.43 0.29
C ASP A 28 1.33 -16.75 -0.95
N VAL A 29 1.41 -15.91 -1.97
CA VAL A 29 0.73 -16.14 -3.25
C VAL A 29 1.76 -16.04 -4.38
N ALA A 30 1.88 -17.10 -5.17
CA ALA A 30 2.71 -17.12 -6.37
C ALA A 30 1.81 -17.06 -7.59
N LEU A 31 1.86 -15.94 -8.33
CA LEU A 31 1.06 -15.73 -9.53
C LEU A 31 1.84 -16.14 -10.77
N GLY A 32 1.19 -16.86 -11.68
CA GLY A 32 1.68 -17.07 -13.03
C GLY A 32 1.43 -15.85 -13.91
N HIS A 33 1.91 -15.91 -15.17
CA HIS A 33 1.73 -14.81 -16.12
C HIS A 33 0.25 -14.52 -16.33
N ASP A 34 -0.10 -13.24 -16.27
CA ASP A 34 -1.46 -12.72 -16.52
C ASP A 34 -2.50 -13.20 -15.52
N GLU A 35 -2.04 -13.65 -14.35
CA GLU A 35 -2.91 -13.94 -13.23
C GLU A 35 -3.00 -12.72 -12.29
N GLN A 36 -4.15 -12.59 -11.63
CA GLN A 36 -4.47 -11.45 -10.78
C GLN A 36 -5.06 -11.93 -9.46
N ILE A 37 -4.72 -11.23 -8.38
CA ILE A 37 -5.43 -11.35 -7.10
C ILE A 37 -6.05 -10.02 -6.74
N THR A 38 -7.13 -10.07 -5.95
CA THR A 38 -7.81 -8.86 -5.46
C THR A 38 -7.78 -8.83 -3.94
N LEU A 39 -7.33 -7.70 -3.40
CA LEU A 39 -7.44 -7.40 -1.98
C LEU A 39 -8.70 -6.56 -1.79
N LYS A 40 -9.58 -7.00 -0.89
CA LYS A 40 -10.86 -6.33 -0.64
C LYS A 40 -10.88 -5.68 0.73
N SER A 41 -11.42 -4.47 0.80
CA SER A 41 -11.72 -3.84 2.07
C SER A 41 -13.15 -4.18 2.49
N GLU A 42 -13.44 -4.03 3.78
CA GLU A 42 -14.77 -4.26 4.34
C GLU A 42 -15.84 -3.36 3.71
N LYS A 43 -15.44 -2.20 3.22
CA LYS A 43 -16.33 -1.20 2.60
C LYS A 43 -16.53 -1.41 1.11
N GLY A 44 -16.04 -2.52 0.55
CA GLY A 44 -16.20 -2.86 -0.86
C GLY A 44 -15.14 -2.31 -1.79
N GLY A 45 -14.10 -1.66 -1.26
CA GLY A 45 -12.97 -1.25 -2.07
C GLY A 45 -12.16 -2.44 -2.56
N GLU A 46 -11.60 -2.33 -3.76
CA GLU A 46 -10.80 -3.38 -4.36
C GLU A 46 -9.44 -2.86 -4.81
N PHE A 47 -8.41 -3.63 -4.55
CA PHE A 47 -7.05 -3.35 -5.02
C PHE A 47 -6.49 -4.64 -5.60
N ASP A 48 -6.19 -4.60 -6.90
CA ASP A 48 -5.77 -5.78 -7.64
C ASP A 48 -4.27 -5.73 -7.92
N ILE A 49 -3.62 -6.88 -7.89
CA ILE A 49 -2.22 -7.03 -8.27
C ILE A 49 -2.14 -8.05 -9.38
N CYS A 50 -1.54 -7.66 -10.50
CA CYS A 50 -1.43 -8.48 -11.71
C CYS A 50 0.03 -8.85 -11.96
N ARG A 51 0.27 -10.12 -12.25
CA ARG A 51 1.59 -10.63 -12.64
C ARG A 51 1.77 -10.52 -14.15
N LYS A 52 2.89 -9.92 -14.56
CA LYS A 52 3.30 -9.84 -15.97
C LYS A 52 4.70 -10.43 -16.12
N SER A 53 5.10 -10.71 -17.34
CA SER A 53 6.44 -11.23 -17.62
C SER A 53 7.55 -10.29 -17.15
N TRP A 54 7.28 -8.98 -17.11
CA TRP A 54 8.24 -7.95 -16.69
C TRP A 54 8.13 -7.59 -15.19
N GLY A 55 7.15 -8.15 -14.45
CA GLY A 55 6.97 -7.82 -13.04
C GLY A 55 5.50 -7.80 -12.65
N TYR A 56 5.12 -6.78 -11.89
CA TYR A 56 3.75 -6.62 -11.38
C TYR A 56 3.25 -5.22 -11.66
N TYR A 57 1.95 -5.09 -11.82
CA TYR A 57 1.32 -3.77 -11.69
C TYR A 57 0.09 -3.88 -10.81
N ALA A 58 -0.29 -2.76 -10.25
CA ALA A 58 -1.46 -2.66 -9.39
C ALA A 58 -2.56 -1.86 -10.10
N THR A 59 -3.79 -2.27 -9.88
CA THR A 59 -4.99 -1.62 -10.41
C THR A 59 -6.06 -1.70 -9.33
N PRO A 60 -7.13 -0.92 -9.30
CA PRO A 60 -7.56 0.07 -10.28
C PRO A 60 -6.67 1.32 -10.34
N SER A 61 -6.92 2.16 -11.35
CA SER A 61 -6.20 3.42 -11.51
C SER A 61 -6.33 4.29 -10.26
N ILE A 62 -5.20 4.84 -9.81
CA ILE A 62 -5.14 5.58 -8.54
C ILE A 62 -5.93 6.89 -8.56
N ASN A 63 -6.07 7.51 -9.72
CA ASN A 63 -6.77 8.79 -9.87
C ASN A 63 -8.19 8.67 -10.41
N HIS A 64 -8.69 7.45 -10.64
CA HIS A 64 -10.05 7.19 -11.11
C HIS A 64 -10.75 6.13 -10.24
N ARG A 65 -10.69 4.85 -10.61
CA ARG A 65 -11.46 3.81 -9.91
C ARG A 65 -11.10 3.66 -8.45
N LEU A 66 -9.82 3.69 -8.12
CA LEU A 66 -9.38 3.57 -6.73
C LEU A 66 -9.88 4.76 -5.90
N LYS A 67 -9.86 5.95 -6.51
CA LYS A 67 -10.42 7.16 -5.90
C LYS A 67 -11.93 7.02 -5.67
N HIS A 68 -12.66 6.41 -6.61
CA HIS A 68 -14.10 6.13 -6.46
C HIS A 68 -14.39 5.17 -5.32
N PHE A 69 -13.50 4.21 -5.07
CA PHE A 69 -13.63 3.33 -3.92
C PHE A 69 -13.34 4.03 -2.58
N GLY A 70 -12.96 5.29 -2.61
CA GLY A 70 -12.66 6.07 -1.42
C GLY A 70 -11.22 6.00 -0.95
N TYR A 71 -10.30 5.54 -1.80
CA TYR A 71 -8.88 5.50 -1.47
C TYR A 71 -8.13 6.72 -1.99
N LYS A 72 -7.16 7.14 -1.21
CA LYS A 72 -6.11 8.06 -1.62
C LYS A 72 -4.80 7.27 -1.70
N THR A 73 -3.93 7.67 -2.61
CA THR A 73 -2.64 6.99 -2.78
C THR A 73 -1.51 7.99 -2.63
N CYS A 74 -0.51 7.65 -1.85
CA CYS A 74 0.64 8.53 -1.67
C CYS A 74 1.95 7.77 -1.63
N LEU A 75 3.01 8.50 -1.91
CA LEU A 75 4.39 8.07 -1.72
C LEU A 75 4.87 8.67 -0.41
N VAL A 76 5.42 7.83 0.46
CA VAL A 76 5.93 8.24 1.76
C VAL A 76 7.39 7.83 1.92
N GLU A 77 8.08 8.50 2.83
CA GLU A 77 9.48 8.21 3.10
C GLU A 77 9.75 8.16 4.60
N SER A 78 10.57 7.20 5.00
CA SER A 78 11.11 7.09 6.35
C SER A 78 12.55 6.58 6.26
N SER A 79 13.47 7.33 6.87
CA SER A 79 14.90 6.96 6.90
C SER A 79 15.46 6.65 5.50
N GLY A 80 15.10 7.43 4.51
CA GLY A 80 15.55 7.27 3.12
C GLY A 80 14.87 6.14 2.36
N ARG A 81 13.96 5.42 2.97
CA ARG A 81 13.20 4.35 2.33
C ARG A 81 11.81 4.83 1.96
N ARG A 82 11.35 4.44 0.78
CA ARG A 82 10.09 4.92 0.22
C ARG A 82 9.09 3.80 0.09
N TYR A 83 7.82 4.13 0.37
CA TYR A 83 6.71 3.19 0.36
C TYR A 83 5.51 3.82 -0.32
N VAL A 84 4.65 2.97 -0.88
CA VAL A 84 3.36 3.39 -1.41
C VAL A 84 2.29 3.00 -0.40
N HIS A 85 1.46 3.96 -0.01
CA HIS A 85 0.33 3.71 0.88
C HIS A 85 -0.98 3.99 0.18
N LEU A 86 -1.93 3.09 0.37
CA LEU A 86 -3.34 3.30 0.03
C LEU A 86 -4.07 3.65 1.32
N VAL A 87 -4.74 4.79 1.33
CA VAL A 87 -5.36 5.32 2.53
C VAL A 87 -6.86 5.45 2.31
N GLU A 88 -7.67 4.86 3.18
CA GLU A 88 -9.11 5.12 3.15
C GLU A 88 -9.35 6.57 3.51
N ARG A 89 -10.05 7.31 2.64
CA ARG A 89 -10.25 8.75 2.79
C ARG A 89 -10.89 9.11 4.12
N ASP A 90 -11.83 8.32 4.59
CA ASP A 90 -12.50 8.56 5.87
C ASP A 90 -11.63 8.21 7.09
N GLN A 91 -10.44 7.65 6.88
CA GLN A 91 -9.49 7.30 7.93
C GLN A 91 -8.23 8.19 7.90
N ILE A 92 -8.30 9.32 7.22
CA ILE A 92 -7.13 10.20 7.04
C ILE A 92 -6.55 10.69 8.39
N GLY A 93 -7.41 10.96 9.37
CA GLY A 93 -6.95 11.39 10.69
C GLY A 93 -6.11 10.33 11.40
N ILE A 94 -6.57 9.09 11.35
CA ILE A 94 -5.83 7.94 11.91
C ILE A 94 -4.52 7.75 11.15
N TYR A 95 -4.55 7.91 9.83
CA TYR A 95 -3.37 7.75 8.99
C TYR A 95 -2.29 8.79 9.32
N LEU A 96 -2.68 10.06 9.47
CA LEU A 96 -1.72 11.12 9.79
C LEU A 96 -1.05 10.87 11.15
N LYS A 97 -1.80 10.38 12.13
CA LYS A 97 -1.23 9.98 13.42
C LYS A 97 -0.25 8.83 13.26
N TYR A 98 -0.59 7.84 12.45
CA TYR A 98 0.29 6.71 12.14
C TYR A 98 1.62 7.19 11.54
N LEU A 99 1.57 8.16 10.62
CA LEU A 99 2.79 8.70 10.02
C LEU A 99 3.69 9.37 11.08
N ILE A 100 3.09 10.12 11.99
CA ILE A 100 3.84 10.75 13.09
C ILE A 100 4.48 9.68 13.98
N ASP A 101 3.69 8.68 14.40
CA ASP A 101 4.17 7.62 15.30
C ASP A 101 5.27 6.78 14.65
N GLN A 102 5.25 6.61 13.33
CA GLN A 102 6.22 5.81 12.59
C GLN A 102 7.35 6.64 11.97
N ASP A 103 7.40 7.94 12.27
CA ASP A 103 8.42 8.85 11.73
C ASP A 103 8.48 8.80 10.19
N MET A 104 7.30 8.91 9.58
CA MET A 104 7.13 8.93 8.13
C MET A 104 6.59 10.27 7.67
N LYS A 105 6.93 10.65 6.46
CA LYS A 105 6.40 11.87 5.84
C LYS A 105 5.91 11.59 4.43
N ILE A 106 4.85 12.29 4.04
CA ILE A 106 4.31 12.21 2.68
C ILE A 106 5.21 13.00 1.74
N ILE A 107 5.67 12.34 0.68
CA ILE A 107 6.44 13.01 -0.39
C ILE A 107 5.47 13.59 -1.41
N SER A 108 4.46 12.83 -1.83
CA SER A 108 3.50 13.25 -2.83
C SER A 108 2.23 12.43 -2.76
N TRP A 109 1.08 13.10 -2.97
CA TRP A 109 -0.18 12.42 -3.24
C TRP A 109 -0.24 12.10 -4.73
N LEU A 110 -0.37 10.80 -5.05
CA LEU A 110 -0.32 10.32 -6.44
C LEU A 110 -1.69 10.29 -7.12
N ASP A 111 -2.76 10.50 -6.36
CA ASP A 111 -4.13 10.48 -6.86
C ASP A 111 -4.63 11.86 -7.29
N GLU A 112 -3.80 12.87 -7.19
CA GLU A 112 -4.13 14.22 -7.65
C GLU A 112 -3.92 14.35 -9.16
N ASP A 113 -4.70 15.23 -9.80
CA ASP A 113 -4.64 15.44 -11.24
C ASP A 113 -3.28 15.97 -11.67
N GLU A 114 -2.64 16.76 -10.81
CA GLU A 114 -1.32 17.30 -11.05
C GLU A 114 -0.35 16.79 -9.99
N ILE A 115 0.59 15.94 -10.42
CA ILE A 115 1.60 15.41 -9.51
C ILE A 115 2.75 16.40 -9.44
N LYS A 116 3.01 16.91 -8.23
CA LYS A 116 4.15 17.78 -7.98
C LYS A 116 5.35 16.96 -7.58
N PHE A 117 6.41 17.05 -8.36
CA PHE A 117 7.68 16.43 -8.03
C PHE A 117 8.59 17.50 -7.45
N GLU A 118 8.80 17.46 -6.15
CA GLU A 118 9.79 18.34 -5.52
C GLU A 118 11.17 17.72 -5.69
N ASN A 119 12.12 18.54 -6.17
CA ASN A 119 13.55 18.18 -6.21
C ASN A 119 13.89 16.93 -7.00
N ILE A 120 13.21 16.67 -8.11
CA ILE A 120 13.72 15.69 -9.06
C ILE A 120 14.86 16.35 -9.82
N LYS A 121 16.02 16.36 -9.22
CA LYS A 121 17.25 16.61 -9.93
C LYS A 121 17.81 15.27 -10.31
N GLY A 122 17.76 15.02 -11.58
CA GLY A 122 18.35 13.82 -12.15
C GLY A 122 19.83 13.72 -11.87
#